data_6fbdfdbcca030dc6b8c7c9d46f0b1417
#
_entry.id   6fbdfdbcca030dc6b8c7c9d46f0b1417
#
_cell.length_a   1.000
_cell.length_b   1.000
_cell.length_c   1.000
_cell.angle_alpha   90.00
_cell.angle_beta   90.00
_cell.angle_gamma   90.00
#
_symmetry.space_group_name_H-M   'P 1'
#
loop_
_entity.id
_entity.type
_entity.pdbx_description
1 polymer ?
#
loop_
_entity_poly.entity_id
_entity_poly.type
_entity_poly.pdbx_seq_one_letter_code
_entity_poly.pdbx_strand_id
1 'polypeptide(L)'
;MGLWPLMNVIAAKAQCFYEALQPDFKLYAKQIKINAQAMAQTFLDTGVDVVSGGTKSHMFTLDLRKEHLSGRQYADLLETHGITVNKNGVPGETRSFVETSGVRIGVAAETTRGHDAQWFQELAKRMITILRTT
;
A
#
# COMPACT_ATOMS: atom_id res chain seq x y z
N MET A 1 -24.48 26.53 16.84
CA MET A 1 -25.00 26.09 15.55
C MET A 1 -24.83 24.58 15.48
N GLY A 2 -25.90 23.83 15.69
CA GLY A 2 -25.83 22.37 15.70
C GLY A 2 -25.55 21.83 14.32
N LEU A 3 -24.45 21.10 14.16
CA LEU A 3 -24.19 20.32 12.96
C LEU A 3 -25.20 19.15 12.93
N TRP A 4 -26.30 19.32 12.25
CA TRP A 4 -27.24 18.26 12.01
C TRP A 4 -26.57 17.15 11.18
N PRO A 5 -26.75 15.87 11.52
CA PRO A 5 -26.21 14.80 10.70
C PRO A 5 -26.79 14.87 9.29
N LEU A 6 -25.91 14.91 8.29
CA LEU A 6 -26.31 14.95 6.88
C LEU A 6 -26.93 13.62 6.48
N MET A 7 -28.21 13.62 6.15
CA MET A 7 -28.97 12.38 5.85
C MET A 7 -28.41 11.63 4.64
N ASN A 8 -27.89 12.33 3.65
CA ASN A 8 -27.19 11.71 2.52
C ASN A 8 -25.93 10.93 2.94
N VAL A 9 -25.18 11.44 3.93
CA VAL A 9 -24.02 10.73 4.50
C VAL A 9 -24.44 9.49 5.27
N ILE A 10 -25.55 9.58 6.03
CA ILE A 10 -26.11 8.44 6.76
C ILE A 10 -26.57 7.36 5.77
N ALA A 11 -27.29 7.74 4.71
CA ALA A 11 -27.72 6.82 3.66
C ALA A 11 -26.51 6.16 2.94
N ALA A 12 -25.49 6.93 2.62
CA ALA A 12 -24.26 6.40 2.02
C ALA A 12 -23.55 5.39 2.93
N LYS A 13 -23.48 5.66 4.24
CA LYS A 13 -22.92 4.70 5.21
C LYS A 13 -23.76 3.42 5.31
N ALA A 14 -25.08 3.55 5.32
CA ALA A 14 -25.98 2.39 5.35
C ALA A 14 -25.79 1.50 4.12
N GLN A 15 -25.70 2.09 2.93
CA GLN A 15 -25.40 1.36 1.69
C GLN A 15 -24.04 0.69 1.74
N CYS A 16 -23.00 1.39 2.17
CA CYS A 16 -21.65 0.85 2.31
C CYS A 16 -21.61 -0.36 3.27
N PHE A 17 -22.29 -0.29 4.40
CA PHE A 17 -22.36 -1.41 5.34
C PHE A 17 -23.19 -2.57 4.81
N TYR A 18 -24.26 -2.28 4.09
CA TYR A 18 -25.05 -3.32 3.42
C TYR A 18 -24.20 -4.10 2.40
N GLU A 19 -23.43 -3.41 1.57
CA GLU A 19 -22.49 -4.03 0.62
C GLU A 19 -21.41 -4.84 1.35
N ALA A 20 -20.87 -4.30 2.45
CA ALA A 20 -19.84 -4.99 3.24
C ALA A 20 -20.35 -6.27 3.96
N LEU A 21 -21.66 -6.42 4.13
CA LEU A 21 -22.28 -7.62 4.68
C LEU A 21 -22.48 -8.73 3.63
N GLN A 22 -22.36 -8.43 2.35
CA GLN A 22 -22.55 -9.40 1.29
C GLN A 22 -21.39 -10.41 1.21
N PRO A 23 -21.64 -11.64 0.75
CA PRO A 23 -20.61 -12.67 0.60
C PRO A 23 -19.43 -12.22 -0.28
N ASP A 24 -19.69 -11.46 -1.33
CA ASP A 24 -18.68 -10.98 -2.27
C ASP A 24 -17.64 -10.07 -1.62
N PHE A 25 -18.04 -9.29 -0.62
CA PHE A 25 -17.10 -8.47 0.15
C PHE A 25 -16.08 -9.32 0.92
N LYS A 26 -16.47 -10.49 1.41
CA LYS A 26 -15.55 -11.42 2.08
C LYS A 26 -14.51 -11.97 1.11
N LEU A 27 -14.91 -12.27 -0.13
CA LEU A 27 -14.00 -12.71 -1.19
C LEU A 27 -13.03 -11.59 -1.56
N TYR A 28 -13.55 -10.38 -1.75
CA TYR A 28 -12.75 -9.19 -2.00
C TYR A 28 -11.72 -8.92 -0.89
N ALA A 29 -12.14 -8.92 0.37
CA ALA A 29 -11.25 -8.70 1.50
C ALA A 29 -10.17 -9.79 1.63
N LYS A 30 -10.51 -11.05 1.30
CA LYS A 30 -9.54 -12.15 1.23
C LYS A 30 -8.52 -11.91 0.11
N GLN A 31 -8.98 -11.50 -1.07
CA GLN A 31 -8.10 -11.22 -2.22
C GLN A 31 -7.14 -10.07 -1.92
N ILE A 32 -7.60 -8.99 -1.27
CA ILE A 32 -6.74 -7.89 -0.83
C ILE A 32 -5.57 -8.41 0.03
N LYS A 33 -5.86 -9.28 0.99
CA LYS A 33 -4.81 -9.83 1.86
C LYS A 33 -3.82 -10.70 1.09
N ILE A 34 -4.30 -11.53 0.17
CA ILE A 34 -3.46 -12.37 -0.69
C ILE A 34 -2.54 -11.48 -1.54
N ASN A 35 -3.09 -10.45 -2.16
CA ASN A 35 -2.35 -9.52 -3.00
C ASN A 35 -1.27 -8.76 -2.21
N ALA A 36 -1.63 -8.24 -1.02
CA ALA A 36 -0.69 -7.55 -0.15
C ALA A 36 0.46 -8.45 0.31
N GLN A 37 0.17 -9.70 0.68
CA GLN A 37 1.17 -10.68 1.08
C GLN A 37 2.10 -11.07 -0.08
N ALA A 38 1.54 -11.34 -1.26
CA ALA A 38 2.31 -11.68 -2.45
C ALA A 38 3.26 -10.54 -2.85
N MET A 39 2.77 -9.30 -2.84
CA MET A 39 3.58 -8.13 -3.14
C MET A 39 4.69 -7.91 -2.11
N ALA A 40 4.37 -7.94 -0.81
CA ALA A 40 5.34 -7.79 0.27
C ALA A 40 6.41 -8.88 0.25
N GLN A 41 6.02 -10.14 -0.01
CA GLN A 41 6.95 -11.25 -0.12
C GLN A 41 7.94 -11.06 -1.28
N THR A 42 7.50 -10.54 -2.41
CA THR A 42 8.38 -10.25 -3.56
C THR A 42 9.47 -9.23 -3.20
N PHE A 43 9.16 -8.21 -2.38
CA PHE A 43 10.17 -7.28 -1.88
C PHE A 43 11.17 -7.97 -0.95
N LEU A 44 10.68 -8.78 0.00
CA LEU A 44 11.53 -9.54 0.92
C LEU A 44 12.48 -10.51 0.18
N ASP A 45 11.97 -11.25 -0.79
CA ASP A 45 12.74 -12.22 -1.59
C ASP A 45 13.86 -11.55 -2.38
N THR A 46 13.72 -10.26 -2.68
CA THR A 46 14.74 -9.47 -3.38
C THR A 46 15.64 -8.67 -2.45
N GLY A 47 15.47 -8.82 -1.13
CA GLY A 47 16.31 -8.20 -0.11
C GLY A 47 15.90 -6.78 0.28
N VAL A 48 14.74 -6.27 -0.20
CA VAL A 48 14.17 -4.99 0.28
C VAL A 48 13.40 -5.24 1.55
N ASP A 49 13.74 -4.53 2.62
CA ASP A 49 13.12 -4.73 3.92
C ASP A 49 11.65 -4.25 3.94
N VAL A 50 10.80 -5.07 4.56
CA VAL A 50 9.40 -4.72 4.86
C VAL A 50 9.25 -4.60 6.37
N VAL A 51 8.68 -3.50 6.84
CA VAL A 51 8.40 -3.30 8.27
C VAL A 51 7.62 -4.50 8.83
N SER A 52 8.05 -5.02 9.96
CA SER A 52 7.49 -6.23 10.61
C SER A 52 7.64 -7.53 9.82
N GLY A 53 8.48 -7.56 8.78
CA GLY A 53 8.74 -8.77 7.99
C GLY A 53 7.56 -9.24 7.14
N GLY A 54 6.63 -8.34 6.81
CA GLY A 54 5.48 -8.67 5.97
C GLY A 54 4.18 -7.98 6.39
N THR A 55 3.03 -8.50 5.95
CA THR A 55 1.73 -7.91 6.27
C THR A 55 0.63 -8.94 6.50
N LYS A 56 -0.33 -8.59 7.37
CA LYS A 56 -1.61 -9.30 7.55
C LYS A 56 -2.81 -8.42 7.20
N SER A 57 -2.56 -7.25 6.61
CA SER A 57 -3.58 -6.26 6.26
C SER A 57 -3.62 -5.97 4.76
N HIS A 58 -4.26 -4.88 4.37
CA HIS A 58 -4.40 -4.39 2.99
C HIS A 58 -3.22 -3.53 2.53
N MET A 59 -2.23 -3.31 3.38
CA MET A 59 -1.07 -2.46 3.11
C MET A 59 0.16 -2.97 3.82
N PHE A 60 1.33 -2.48 3.42
CA PHE A 60 2.61 -2.68 4.09
C PHE A 60 3.51 -1.46 3.87
N THR A 61 4.59 -1.38 4.63
CA THR A 61 5.58 -0.30 4.52
C THR A 61 6.94 -0.91 4.21
N LEU A 62 7.58 -0.42 3.16
CA LEU A 62 8.99 -0.71 2.87
C LEU A 62 9.86 0.08 3.83
N ASP A 63 10.97 -0.51 4.27
CA ASP A 63 12.02 0.15 5.02
C ASP A 63 13.24 0.34 4.12
N LEU A 64 13.47 1.58 3.72
CA LEU A 64 14.52 1.96 2.78
C LEU A 64 15.80 2.46 3.47
N ARG A 65 16.00 2.16 4.76
CA ARG A 65 17.21 2.61 5.47
C ARG A 65 18.49 1.98 4.93
N LYS A 66 18.40 0.81 4.31
CA LYS A 66 19.53 0.13 3.64
C LYS A 66 19.68 0.52 2.18
N GLU A 67 18.71 1.23 1.64
CA GLU A 67 18.70 1.67 0.25
C GLU A 67 19.29 3.09 0.13
N HIS A 68 19.71 3.44 -1.08
CA HIS A 68 20.33 4.75 -1.36
C HIS A 68 19.33 5.90 -1.45
N LEU A 69 18.04 5.63 -1.63
CA LEU A 69 16.95 6.61 -1.70
C LEU A 69 16.26 6.82 -0.36
N SER A 70 15.76 8.04 -0.12
CA SER A 70 14.80 8.30 0.96
C SER A 70 13.39 7.85 0.56
N GLY A 71 12.48 7.76 1.54
CA GLY A 71 11.08 7.46 1.26
C GLY A 71 10.45 8.47 0.32
N ARG A 72 10.77 9.76 0.48
CA ARG A 72 10.33 10.82 -0.42
C ARG A 72 10.88 10.64 -1.83
N GLN A 73 12.20 10.52 -1.96
CA GLN A 73 12.84 10.37 -3.26
C GLN A 73 12.29 9.18 -4.05
N TYR A 74 12.09 8.06 -3.37
CA TYR A 74 11.53 6.88 -4.02
C TYR A 74 10.05 7.04 -4.38
N ALA A 75 9.25 7.69 -3.55
CA ALA A 75 7.85 7.98 -3.86
C ALA A 75 7.73 8.92 -5.08
N ASP A 76 8.52 10.01 -5.10
CA ASP A 76 8.56 10.96 -6.21
C ASP A 76 9.01 10.27 -7.53
N LEU A 77 10.01 9.39 -7.43
CA LEU A 77 10.50 8.61 -8.58
C LEU A 77 9.43 7.64 -9.12
N LEU A 78 8.74 6.91 -8.24
CA LEU A 78 7.66 6.01 -8.63
C LEU A 78 6.50 6.76 -9.29
N GLU A 79 6.19 7.97 -8.84
CA GLU A 79 5.15 8.81 -9.43
C GLU A 79 5.48 9.18 -10.89
N THR A 80 6.74 9.45 -11.23
CA THR A 80 7.16 9.67 -12.64
C THR A 80 6.93 8.45 -13.53
N HIS A 81 6.82 7.25 -12.93
CA HIS A 81 6.52 5.99 -13.62
C HIS A 81 5.03 5.60 -13.53
N GLY A 82 4.16 6.50 -13.05
CA GLY A 82 2.73 6.27 -12.90
C GLY A 82 2.34 5.36 -11.74
N ILE A 83 3.21 5.24 -10.72
CA ILE A 83 2.98 4.42 -9.52
C ILE A 83 2.86 5.35 -8.32
N THR A 84 1.64 5.53 -7.80
CA THR A 84 1.38 6.40 -6.64
C THR A 84 1.53 5.63 -5.34
N VAL A 85 2.40 6.11 -4.46
CA VAL A 85 2.64 5.59 -3.12
C VAL A 85 2.77 6.74 -2.11
N ASN A 86 2.80 6.43 -0.82
CA ASN A 86 3.00 7.46 0.21
C ASN A 86 4.32 7.24 0.95
N LYS A 87 5.15 8.30 1.05
CA LYS A 87 6.26 8.31 1.99
C LYS A 87 5.74 8.12 3.42
N ASN A 88 6.47 7.40 4.25
CA ASN A 88 6.05 7.07 5.61
C ASN A 88 7.27 6.90 6.52
N GLY A 89 7.16 7.33 7.78
CA GLY A 89 8.17 7.01 8.78
C GLY A 89 8.20 5.51 9.09
N VAL A 90 9.35 5.02 9.49
CA VAL A 90 9.54 3.63 9.94
C VAL A 90 9.84 3.60 11.45
N PRO A 91 9.65 2.48 12.13
CA PRO A 91 10.05 2.35 13.53
C PRO A 91 11.54 2.66 13.70
N GLY A 92 11.87 3.58 14.63
CA GLY A 92 13.26 4.04 14.82
C GLY A 92 13.76 4.98 13.71
N GLU A 93 12.86 5.77 13.12
CA GLU A 93 13.15 6.75 12.06
C GLU A 93 14.28 7.71 12.48
N THR A 94 15.25 7.91 11.60
CA THR A 94 16.40 8.80 11.82
C THR A 94 16.44 9.98 10.84
N ARG A 95 15.69 9.89 9.73
CA ARG A 95 15.57 10.98 8.75
C ARG A 95 14.51 11.98 9.20
N SER A 96 14.51 13.16 8.62
CA SER A 96 13.49 14.18 8.89
C SER A 96 12.09 13.70 8.47
N PHE A 97 11.05 14.25 9.09
CA PHE A 97 9.65 13.96 8.72
C PHE A 97 9.32 14.28 7.25
N VAL A 98 10.09 15.17 6.63
CA VAL A 98 9.93 15.53 5.21
C VAL A 98 10.48 14.45 4.29
N GLU A 99 11.61 13.83 4.64
CA GLU A 99 12.29 12.82 3.82
C GLU A 99 11.79 11.40 4.10
N THR A 100 11.69 11.03 5.38
CA THR A 100 11.32 9.68 5.85
C THR A 100 12.23 8.56 5.30
N SER A 101 12.13 7.38 5.88
CA SER A 101 12.89 6.20 5.41
C SER A 101 12.00 5.11 4.85
N GLY A 102 10.69 5.31 4.83
CA GLY A 102 9.77 4.29 4.37
C GLY A 102 8.81 4.77 3.28
N VAL A 103 8.23 3.78 2.61
CA VAL A 103 7.15 3.97 1.64
C VAL A 103 6.02 3.02 1.96
N ARG A 104 4.82 3.57 2.18
CA ARG A 104 3.61 2.80 2.42
C ARG A 104 2.90 2.48 1.11
N ILE A 105 2.60 1.21 0.92
CA ILE A 105 1.94 0.66 -0.26
C ILE A 105 0.62 0.02 0.15
N GLY A 106 -0.47 0.44 -0.48
CA GLY A 106 -1.80 -0.15 -0.32
C GLY A 106 -2.24 -0.83 -1.62
N VAL A 107 -2.92 -1.97 -1.50
CA VAL A 107 -3.30 -2.79 -2.66
C VAL A 107 -4.80 -2.78 -2.97
N ALA A 108 -5.61 -2.10 -2.15
CA ALA A 108 -7.06 -2.18 -2.26
C ALA A 108 -7.60 -1.63 -3.59
N ALA A 109 -7.10 -0.48 -4.05
CA ALA A 109 -7.57 0.17 -5.27
C ALA A 109 -7.35 -0.71 -6.52
N GLU A 110 -6.16 -1.29 -6.66
CA GLU A 110 -5.84 -2.14 -7.81
C GLU A 110 -6.53 -3.52 -7.70
N THR A 111 -6.76 -4.02 -6.48
CA THR A 111 -7.60 -5.22 -6.28
C THR A 111 -9.04 -4.97 -6.72
N THR A 112 -9.60 -3.77 -6.46
CA THR A 112 -10.94 -3.38 -6.94
C THR A 112 -11.01 -3.34 -8.47
N ARG A 113 -9.90 -3.04 -9.15
CA ARG A 113 -9.79 -3.09 -10.62
C ARG A 113 -9.69 -4.52 -11.19
N GLY A 114 -9.64 -5.54 -10.33
CA GLY A 114 -9.60 -6.94 -10.70
C GLY A 114 -8.20 -7.55 -10.78
N HIS A 115 -7.17 -6.83 -10.34
CA HIS A 115 -5.80 -7.35 -10.34
C HIS A 115 -5.58 -8.40 -9.26
N ASP A 116 -4.88 -9.46 -9.62
CA ASP A 116 -4.58 -10.62 -8.76
C ASP A 116 -3.15 -10.58 -8.18
N ALA A 117 -2.79 -11.61 -7.43
CA ALA A 117 -1.48 -11.71 -6.80
C ALA A 117 -0.31 -11.70 -7.79
N GLN A 118 -0.48 -12.30 -8.97
CA GLN A 118 0.56 -12.34 -9.99
C GLN A 118 0.85 -10.93 -10.53
N TRP A 119 -0.19 -10.15 -10.80
CA TRP A 119 -0.04 -8.76 -11.23
C TRP A 119 0.70 -7.93 -10.19
N PHE A 120 0.40 -8.10 -8.89
CA PHE A 120 1.10 -7.40 -7.81
C PHE A 120 2.56 -7.82 -7.67
N GLN A 121 2.89 -9.09 -7.91
CA GLN A 121 4.28 -9.55 -7.95
C GLN A 121 5.06 -8.90 -9.09
N GLU A 122 4.48 -8.80 -10.29
CA GLU A 122 5.10 -8.11 -11.43
C GLU A 122 5.27 -6.61 -11.17
N LEU A 123 4.28 -5.96 -10.57
CA LEU A 123 4.39 -4.57 -10.15
C LEU A 123 5.53 -4.37 -9.13
N ALA A 124 5.65 -5.26 -8.13
CA ALA A 124 6.75 -5.23 -7.17
C ALA A 124 8.12 -5.34 -7.86
N LYS A 125 8.29 -6.28 -8.80
CA LYS A 125 9.53 -6.44 -9.58
C LYS A 125 9.88 -5.16 -10.35
N ARG A 126 8.88 -4.54 -10.99
CA ARG A 126 9.06 -3.26 -11.69
C ARG A 126 9.51 -2.16 -10.72
N MET A 127 8.88 -2.05 -9.55
CA MET A 127 9.26 -1.07 -8.51
C MET A 127 10.69 -1.31 -8.02
N ILE A 128 11.08 -2.56 -7.78
CA ILE A 128 12.45 -2.92 -7.38
C ILE A 128 13.47 -2.56 -8.46
N THR A 129 13.13 -2.79 -9.73
CA THR A 129 14.00 -2.38 -10.84
C THR A 129 14.21 -0.86 -10.83
N ILE A 130 13.16 -0.08 -10.67
CA ILE A 130 13.23 1.39 -10.55
C ILE A 130 14.11 1.80 -9.37
N LEU A 131 13.96 1.15 -8.20
CA LEU A 131 14.76 1.43 -7.01
C LEU A 131 16.26 1.21 -7.24
N ARG A 132 16.65 0.23 -8.05
CA ARG A 132 18.04 -0.19 -8.25
C ARG A 132 18.73 0.43 -9.46
N THR A 133 17.97 1.02 -10.39
CA THR A 133 18.52 1.59 -11.64
C THR A 133 18.90 3.07 -11.48
N THR A 134 18.52 3.69 -10.38
CA THR A 134 18.79 5.09 -10.06
C THR A 134 19.97 5.23 -9.12
#